data_bc05cddca57e23e2e51657c970db3bdb
#
_entry.id   bc05cddca57e23e2e51657c970db3bdb
#
_cell.length_a   1.000
_cell.length_b   1.000
_cell.length_c   1.000
_cell.angle_alpha   90.00
_cell.angle_beta   90.00
_cell.angle_gamma   90.00
#
_symmetry.space_group_name_H-M   'P 1'
#
loop_
_entity.id
_entity.type
_entity.pdbx_description
1 polymer ?
#
loop_
_entity_poly.entity_id
_entity_poly.type
_entity_poly.pdbx_seq_one_letter_code
_entity_poly.pdbx_strand_id
1 'polypeptide(L)'
;RMIPVGDDLSHLFTINTAIEEGEIVCLTADRVFGSPKTLHRTFLGQQAAFPLGPFATAQCLDVPVLAIFVMKTGWNSYHVDVNDLSLTKEERGTMKRREQMERLAERYVAALEKNVKRFPEQWFNYYEFWGT
;
A
#
# COMPACT_ATOMS: atom_id res chain seq x y z
N ARG A 1 -5.86 -13.70 -11.43
CA ARG A 1 -7.27 -13.23 -11.66
C ARG A 1 -7.45 -11.78 -11.20
N MET A 2 -8.46 -11.09 -11.72
CA MET A 2 -8.81 -9.74 -11.26
C MET A 2 -9.97 -9.83 -10.27
N ILE A 3 -9.86 -9.11 -9.15
CA ILE A 3 -10.93 -9.02 -8.14
C ILE A 3 -11.49 -7.59 -8.25
N PRO A 4 -12.74 -7.42 -8.70
CA PRO A 4 -13.35 -6.10 -8.76
C PRO A 4 -13.61 -5.58 -7.33
N VAL A 5 -13.19 -4.34 -7.05
CA VAL A 5 -13.48 -3.67 -5.80
C VAL A 5 -14.78 -2.88 -5.98
N GLY A 6 -15.83 -3.32 -5.31
CA GLY A 6 -17.14 -2.66 -5.30
C GLY A 6 -17.38 -1.90 -3.99
N ASP A 7 -18.55 -1.25 -3.91
CA ASP A 7 -18.97 -0.52 -2.71
C ASP A 7 -19.38 -1.46 -1.56
N ASP A 8 -19.60 -2.72 -1.86
CA ASP A 8 -19.89 -3.77 -0.89
C ASP A 8 -18.60 -4.46 -0.40
N LEU A 9 -18.69 -5.23 0.68
CA LEU A 9 -17.56 -5.95 1.27
C LEU A 9 -17.26 -7.29 0.58
N SER A 10 -17.93 -7.62 -0.53
CA SER A 10 -17.78 -8.90 -1.24
C SER A 10 -16.36 -9.15 -1.70
N HIS A 11 -15.65 -8.09 -2.11
CA HIS A 11 -14.24 -8.18 -2.51
C HIS A 11 -13.32 -8.68 -1.40
N LEU A 12 -13.63 -8.39 -0.12
CA LEU A 12 -12.84 -8.87 1.01
C LEU A 12 -12.93 -10.39 1.17
N PHE A 13 -14.09 -10.96 0.96
CA PHE A 13 -14.27 -12.43 0.98
C PHE A 13 -13.48 -13.08 -0.17
N THR A 14 -13.52 -12.48 -1.36
CA THR A 14 -12.78 -12.98 -2.51
C THR A 14 -11.26 -12.90 -2.29
N ILE A 15 -10.78 -11.82 -1.69
CA ILE A 15 -9.36 -11.65 -1.31
C ILE A 15 -8.98 -12.72 -0.27
N ASN A 16 -9.79 -12.91 0.76
CA ASN A 16 -9.50 -13.92 1.79
C ASN A 16 -9.42 -15.33 1.19
N THR A 17 -10.38 -15.69 0.33
CA THR A 17 -10.36 -16.99 -0.37
C THR A 17 -9.09 -17.14 -1.22
N ALA A 18 -8.68 -16.11 -1.95
CA ALA A 18 -7.45 -16.16 -2.76
C ALA A 18 -6.21 -16.42 -1.88
N ILE A 19 -6.15 -15.80 -0.71
CA ILE A 19 -5.04 -16.01 0.24
C ILE A 19 -5.07 -17.42 0.84
N GLU A 20 -6.24 -17.92 1.20
CA GLU A 20 -6.40 -19.30 1.68
C GLU A 20 -6.02 -20.34 0.62
N GLU A 21 -6.21 -20.03 -0.65
CA GLU A 21 -5.77 -20.84 -1.80
C GLU A 21 -4.26 -20.70 -2.11
N GLY A 22 -3.54 -19.87 -1.34
CA GLY A 22 -2.10 -19.65 -1.50
C GLY A 22 -1.73 -18.66 -2.62
N GLU A 23 -2.70 -17.87 -3.09
CA GLU A 23 -2.45 -16.83 -4.08
C GLU A 23 -1.81 -15.57 -3.46
N ILE A 24 -1.07 -14.82 -4.27
CA ILE A 24 -0.57 -13.49 -3.91
C ILE A 24 -1.58 -12.45 -4.38
N VAL A 25 -2.01 -11.58 -3.48
CA VAL A 25 -2.92 -10.49 -3.80
C VAL A 25 -2.15 -9.19 -3.91
N CYS A 26 -2.26 -8.52 -5.06
CA CYS A 26 -1.62 -7.23 -5.32
C CYS A 26 -2.66 -6.10 -5.25
N LEU A 27 -2.33 -5.05 -4.50
CA LEU A 27 -3.13 -3.84 -4.35
C LEU A 27 -2.28 -2.61 -4.65
N THR A 28 -2.88 -1.58 -5.24
CA THR A 28 -2.26 -0.25 -5.36
C THR A 28 -2.58 0.58 -4.12
N ALA A 29 -1.60 1.31 -3.59
CA ALA A 29 -1.75 2.07 -2.35
C ALA A 29 -1.32 3.54 -2.46
N ASP A 30 -0.95 4.00 -3.65
CA ASP A 30 -0.48 5.35 -3.92
C ASP A 30 -1.55 6.28 -4.55
N ARG A 31 -2.74 5.77 -4.87
CA ARG A 31 -3.78 6.54 -5.56
C ARG A 31 -5.10 6.51 -4.81
N VAL A 32 -5.65 7.70 -4.57
CA VAL A 32 -6.94 7.90 -3.87
C VAL A 32 -8.13 7.80 -4.83
N PHE A 33 -7.94 7.30 -6.04
CA PHE A 33 -8.98 7.29 -7.06
C PHE A 33 -10.21 6.50 -6.62
N GLY A 34 -11.35 7.19 -6.46
CA GLY A 34 -12.63 6.58 -6.09
C GLY A 34 -12.74 6.08 -4.64
N SER A 35 -11.74 6.30 -3.80
CA SER A 35 -11.80 5.89 -2.40
C SER A 35 -12.43 6.98 -1.53
N PRO A 36 -13.56 6.69 -0.85
CA PRO A 36 -14.19 7.65 0.06
C PRO A 36 -13.42 7.81 1.39
N LYS A 37 -12.53 6.87 1.70
CA LYS A 37 -11.77 6.85 2.96
C LYS A 37 -10.29 6.96 2.71
N THR A 38 -9.69 8.00 3.26
CA THR A 38 -8.26 8.31 3.14
C THR A 38 -7.61 8.45 4.51
N LEU A 39 -6.31 8.31 4.53
CA LEU A 39 -5.46 8.72 5.64
C LEU A 39 -4.40 9.70 5.13
N HIS A 40 -4.00 10.63 5.99
CA HIS A 40 -3.01 11.64 5.64
C HIS A 40 -1.67 11.30 6.27
N ARG A 41 -0.62 11.43 5.45
CA ARG A 41 0.77 11.23 5.87
C ARG A 41 1.67 12.26 5.23
N THR A 42 2.73 12.62 5.92
CA THR A 42 3.77 13.48 5.34
C THR A 42 4.52 12.69 4.27
N PHE A 43 4.53 13.21 3.07
CA PHE A 43 5.24 12.65 1.92
C PHE A 43 5.97 13.77 1.18
N LEU A 44 7.28 13.64 1.01
CA LEU A 44 8.16 14.66 0.44
C LEU A 44 7.99 16.06 1.10
N GLY A 45 7.79 16.08 2.41
CA GLY A 45 7.69 17.31 3.19
C GLY A 45 6.30 17.96 3.24
N GLN A 46 5.29 17.40 2.56
CA GLN A 46 3.92 17.91 2.57
C GLN A 46 2.92 16.82 2.95
N GLN A 47 1.76 17.24 3.48
CA GLN A 47 0.67 16.31 3.78
C GLN A 47 0.04 15.80 2.48
N ALA A 48 -0.04 14.50 2.34
CA ALA A 48 -0.66 13.83 1.21
C ALA A 48 -1.70 12.81 1.69
N ALA A 49 -2.75 12.63 0.88
CA ALA A 49 -3.79 11.64 1.13
C ALA A 49 -3.43 10.30 0.49
N PHE A 50 -3.59 9.23 1.24
CA PHE A 50 -3.43 7.85 0.78
C PHE A 50 -4.72 7.07 0.98
N PRO A 51 -5.05 6.08 0.12
CA PRO A 51 -6.25 5.28 0.29
C PRO A 51 -6.14 4.41 1.54
N LEU A 52 -7.22 4.36 2.33
CA LEU A 52 -7.26 3.54 3.54
C LEU A 52 -7.44 2.05 3.23
N GLY A 53 -8.13 1.72 2.14
CA GLY A 53 -8.55 0.36 1.80
C GLY A 53 -7.45 -0.69 1.83
N PRO A 54 -6.32 -0.51 1.14
CA PRO A 54 -5.21 -1.48 1.15
C PRO A 54 -4.69 -1.80 2.55
N PHE A 55 -4.54 -0.79 3.40
CA PHE A 55 -4.03 -0.95 4.77
C PHE A 55 -5.06 -1.60 5.69
N ALA A 56 -6.33 -1.29 5.50
CA ALA A 56 -7.44 -1.95 6.22
C ALA A 56 -7.52 -3.44 5.86
N THR A 57 -7.40 -3.78 4.58
CA THR A 57 -7.38 -5.15 4.09
C THR A 57 -6.20 -5.92 4.68
N ALA A 58 -5.00 -5.38 4.60
CA ALA A 58 -3.79 -5.98 5.15
C ALA A 58 -3.87 -6.19 6.67
N GLN A 59 -4.43 -5.22 7.38
CA GLN A 59 -4.64 -5.34 8.83
C GLN A 59 -5.61 -6.45 9.19
N CYS A 60 -6.70 -6.61 8.43
CA CYS A 60 -7.73 -7.62 8.69
C CYS A 60 -7.26 -9.05 8.46
N LEU A 61 -6.43 -9.29 7.45
CA LEU A 61 -6.11 -10.62 6.98
C LEU A 61 -4.93 -11.30 7.71
N ASP A 62 -4.19 -10.55 8.51
CA ASP A 62 -3.02 -11.05 9.28
C ASP A 62 -2.03 -11.89 8.44
N VAL A 63 -1.67 -11.37 7.28
CA VAL A 63 -0.74 -11.99 6.34
C VAL A 63 0.51 -11.13 6.16
N PRO A 64 1.63 -11.69 5.67
CA PRO A 64 2.79 -10.91 5.28
C PRO A 64 2.42 -9.82 4.25
N VAL A 65 2.94 -8.63 4.46
CA VAL A 65 2.65 -7.45 3.63
C VAL A 65 3.95 -6.91 3.07
N LEU A 66 4.07 -6.91 1.75
CA LEU A 66 5.27 -6.42 1.06
C LEU A 66 4.93 -5.22 0.18
N ALA A 67 5.74 -4.18 0.23
CA ALA A 67 5.74 -3.12 -0.79
C ALA A 67 6.85 -3.40 -1.81
N ILE A 68 6.45 -3.52 -3.07
CA ILE A 68 7.36 -3.86 -4.17
C ILE A 68 7.38 -2.70 -5.17
N PHE A 69 8.58 -2.19 -5.45
CA PHE A 69 8.81 -1.14 -6.44
C PHE A 69 9.77 -1.68 -7.51
N VAL A 70 9.38 -1.53 -8.77
CA VAL A 70 10.18 -1.98 -9.92
C VAL A 70 10.61 -0.76 -10.71
N MET A 71 11.92 -0.51 -10.74
CA MET A 71 12.51 0.64 -11.40
C MET A 71 13.43 0.19 -12.54
N LYS A 72 13.29 0.82 -13.71
CA LYS A 72 14.17 0.58 -14.84
C LYS A 72 15.52 1.24 -14.60
N THR A 73 16.60 0.49 -14.70
CA THR A 73 17.97 0.97 -14.44
C THR A 73 18.84 1.00 -15.69
N GLY A 74 18.36 0.46 -16.81
CA GLY A 74 19.08 0.44 -18.09
C GLY A 74 18.19 -0.02 -19.23
N TRP A 75 18.80 -0.26 -20.39
CA TRP A 75 18.05 -0.71 -21.58
C TRP A 75 17.23 -1.97 -21.33
N ASN A 76 17.84 -2.97 -20.69
CA ASN A 76 17.24 -4.28 -20.40
C ASN A 76 17.48 -4.71 -18.96
N SER A 77 17.50 -3.77 -18.02
CA SER A 77 17.72 -4.05 -16.61
C SER A 77 16.74 -3.31 -15.72
N TYR A 78 16.36 -3.96 -14.62
CA TYR A 78 15.44 -3.44 -13.63
C TYR A 78 16.00 -3.68 -12.22
N HIS A 79 15.72 -2.74 -11.35
CA HIS A 79 15.93 -2.87 -9.90
C HIS A 79 14.58 -3.14 -9.25
N VAL A 80 14.53 -4.17 -8.44
CA VAL A 80 13.34 -4.52 -7.64
C VAL A 80 13.65 -4.23 -6.18
N ASP A 81 12.94 -3.27 -5.60
CA ASP A 81 13.03 -2.94 -4.17
C ASP A 81 11.85 -3.60 -3.44
N VAL A 82 12.15 -4.48 -2.49
CA VAL A 82 11.16 -5.20 -1.71
C VAL A 82 11.27 -4.77 -0.25
N ASN A 83 10.19 -4.24 0.30
CA ASN A 83 10.13 -3.75 1.67
C ASN A 83 9.08 -4.55 2.44
N ASP A 84 9.48 -5.17 3.55
CA ASP A 84 8.55 -5.84 4.46
C ASP A 84 7.85 -4.80 5.33
N LEU A 85 6.55 -4.69 5.16
CA LEU A 85 5.68 -3.78 5.92
C LEU A 85 4.96 -4.51 7.07
N SER A 86 5.13 -5.83 7.18
CA SER A 86 4.36 -6.68 8.09
C SER A 86 4.41 -6.17 9.53
N LEU A 87 3.27 -6.24 10.21
CA LEU A 87 3.19 -5.96 11.63
C LEU A 87 3.81 -7.10 12.44
N THR A 88 4.57 -6.77 13.46
CA THR A 88 5.10 -7.76 14.39
C THR A 88 3.99 -8.32 15.27
N LYS A 89 4.22 -9.48 15.90
CA LYS A 89 3.28 -10.06 16.87
C LYS A 89 3.01 -9.12 18.04
N GLU A 90 4.02 -8.38 18.47
CA GLU A 90 3.91 -7.39 19.55
C GLU A 90 3.02 -6.22 19.11
N GLU A 91 3.24 -5.64 17.92
CA GLU A 91 2.41 -4.58 17.37
C GLU A 91 0.95 -5.01 17.24
N ARG A 92 0.70 -6.23 16.76
CA ARG A 92 -0.66 -6.78 16.67
C ARG A 92 -1.32 -6.98 18.01
N GLY A 93 -0.56 -7.35 19.04
CA GLY A 93 -1.06 -7.57 20.41
C GLY A 93 -1.28 -6.30 21.21
N THR A 94 -0.56 -5.21 20.94
CA THR A 94 -0.59 -3.97 21.72
C THR A 94 -1.31 -2.82 21.04
N MET A 95 -1.26 -2.72 19.72
CA MET A 95 -1.86 -1.64 18.94
C MET A 95 -3.34 -1.90 18.64
N LYS A 96 -4.15 -0.84 18.69
CA LYS A 96 -5.54 -0.87 18.21
C LYS A 96 -5.55 -1.02 16.67
N ARG A 97 -6.67 -1.49 16.12
CA ARG A 97 -6.83 -1.70 14.67
C ARG A 97 -6.45 -0.46 13.85
N ARG A 98 -6.87 0.71 14.28
CA ARG A 98 -6.53 1.97 13.60
C ARG A 98 -5.03 2.25 13.61
N GLU A 99 -4.38 2.06 14.76
CA GLU A 99 -2.93 2.24 14.90
C GLU A 99 -2.15 1.25 14.03
N GLN A 100 -2.65 0.02 13.89
CA GLN A 100 -2.08 -0.98 13.00
C GLN A 100 -2.15 -0.55 11.52
N MET A 101 -3.29 -0.04 11.06
CA MET A 101 -3.45 0.51 9.70
C MET A 101 -2.51 1.71 9.47
N GLU A 102 -2.42 2.60 10.46
CA GLU A 102 -1.55 3.77 10.40
C GLU A 102 -0.07 3.38 10.35
N ARG A 103 0.32 2.35 11.09
CA ARG A 103 1.70 1.80 11.06
C ARG A 103 2.04 1.19 9.70
N LEU A 104 1.13 0.43 9.10
CA LEU A 104 1.30 -0.12 7.74
C LEU A 104 1.47 1.01 6.71
N ALA A 105 0.63 2.03 6.79
CA ALA A 105 0.69 3.18 5.91
C ALA A 105 2.00 3.98 6.09
N GLU A 106 2.45 4.18 7.32
CA GLU A 106 3.72 4.85 7.62
C GLU A 106 4.91 4.13 6.96
N ARG A 107 4.98 2.81 7.11
CA ARG A 107 6.03 1.99 6.48
C ARG A 107 5.97 2.05 4.96
N TYR A 108 4.77 1.99 4.39
CA TYR A 108 4.57 2.11 2.96
C TYR A 108 5.01 3.46 2.42
N VAL A 109 4.58 4.55 3.04
CA VAL A 109 4.91 5.92 2.62
C VAL A 109 6.42 6.17 2.71
N ALA A 110 7.08 5.68 3.75
CA ALA A 110 8.54 5.76 3.87
C ALA A 110 9.26 5.01 2.74
N ALA A 111 8.79 3.82 2.40
CA ALA A 111 9.35 3.03 1.30
C ALA A 111 9.10 3.70 -0.07
N LEU A 112 7.89 4.24 -0.29
CA LEU A 112 7.55 4.99 -1.50
C LEU A 112 8.43 6.24 -1.62
N GLU A 113 8.56 7.03 -0.57
CA GLU A 113 9.37 8.26 -0.56
C GLU A 113 10.84 7.98 -0.88
N LYS A 114 11.41 6.92 -0.31
CA LYS A 114 12.77 6.46 -0.61
C LYS A 114 12.95 6.17 -2.11
N ASN A 115 11.99 5.46 -2.72
CA ASN A 115 12.05 5.11 -4.13
C ASN A 115 11.83 6.32 -5.05
N VAL A 116 10.89 7.20 -4.72
CA VAL A 116 10.65 8.45 -5.48
C VAL A 116 11.87 9.38 -5.43
N LYS A 117 12.52 9.52 -4.29
CA LYS A 117 13.76 10.30 -4.17
C LYS A 117 14.90 9.73 -5.01
N ARG A 118 14.98 8.40 -5.13
CA ARG A 118 16.01 7.72 -5.91
C ARG A 118 15.75 7.73 -7.41
N PHE A 119 14.47 7.61 -7.82
CA PHE A 119 14.02 7.51 -9.21
C PHE A 119 12.85 8.45 -9.51
N PRO A 120 13.04 9.78 -9.37
CA PRO A 120 11.93 10.74 -9.47
C PRO A 120 11.25 10.75 -10.84
N GLU A 121 12.00 10.47 -11.93
CA GLU A 121 11.45 10.44 -13.28
C GLU A 121 10.56 9.21 -13.55
N GLN A 122 10.56 8.23 -12.67
CA GLN A 122 9.78 7.00 -12.81
C GLN A 122 8.57 6.95 -11.88
N TRP A 123 8.28 8.02 -11.18
CA TRP A 123 7.04 8.18 -10.44
C TRP A 123 5.99 8.85 -11.32
N PHE A 124 5.25 8.04 -12.07
CA PHE A 124 4.27 8.50 -13.07
C PHE A 124 2.99 9.00 -12.40
N ASN A 125 3.09 10.16 -11.75
CA ASN A 125 1.99 10.83 -11.08
C ASN A 125 1.54 12.04 -11.89
N TYR A 126 0.37 11.95 -12.54
CA TYR A 126 -0.17 12.95 -13.45
C TYR A 126 -1.42 13.66 -12.89
N TYR A 127 -1.54 13.77 -11.57
CA TYR A 127 -2.60 14.49 -10.90
C TYR A 127 -2.06 15.28 -9.70
N GLU A 128 -2.88 16.19 -9.18
CA GLU A 128 -2.51 17.01 -8.01
C GLU A 128 -2.49 16.16 -6.73
N PHE A 129 -1.35 15.60 -6.42
CA PHE A 129 -1.17 14.62 -5.35
C PHE A 129 -1.36 15.23 -3.94
N TRP A 130 -0.93 16.48 -3.75
CA TRP A 130 -1.02 17.19 -2.47
C TRP A 130 -2.25 18.10 -2.35
N GLY A 131 -3.05 18.22 -3.38
CA GLY A 131 -4.21 19.12 -3.43
C GLY A 131 -5.52 18.54 -2.87
N THR A 132 -5.46 17.35 -2.31
CA THR A 132 -6.68 16.65 -1.82
C THR A 132 -6.75 16.58 -0.29
#